data_67a38016c8467e970661cd75b0bc639f
#
_entry.id   67a38016c8467e970661cd75b0bc639f
#
_cell.length_a   1.000
_cell.length_b   1.000
_cell.length_c   1.000
_cell.angle_alpha   90.00
_cell.angle_beta   90.00
_cell.angle_gamma   90.00
#
_symmetry.space_group_name_H-M   'P 1'
#
loop_
_entity.id
_entity.type
_entity.pdbx_description
1 polymer ?
#
loop_
_entity_poly.entity_id
_entity_poly.type
_entity_poly.pdbx_seq_one_letter_code
_entity_poly.pdbx_strand_id
1 'polypeptide(L)'
;GATLTQSALYALLDRVRLHETIYKQAGAVHGCALATNEGDTSQILMFVEDVGRHNAVDAIAGRMWLDRLDGADKIFYTTGRLTSEMVIKAAQMGIPFLVSRSGLTQMGFEIAQKVGITMIGRATNKHYLLFTGGARFRSAI
;
A
#
# COMPACT_ATOMS: atom_id res chain seq x y z
N GLY A 1 6.47 -16.70 -5.55
CA GLY A 1 5.73 -15.48 -5.44
C GLY A 1 6.58 -14.27 -5.11
N ALA A 2 5.97 -13.12 -5.15
CA ALA A 2 6.62 -11.87 -4.86
C ALA A 2 7.05 -11.81 -3.38
N THR A 3 8.18 -11.17 -3.11
CA THR A 3 8.64 -10.87 -1.76
C THR A 3 8.90 -9.38 -1.63
N LEU A 4 8.70 -8.84 -0.43
CA LEU A 4 8.96 -7.43 -0.13
C LEU A 4 10.09 -7.37 0.89
N THR A 5 11.14 -6.58 0.60
CA THR A 5 12.23 -6.36 1.55
C THR A 5 11.95 -5.13 2.40
N GLN A 6 12.55 -5.09 3.59
CA GLN A 6 12.48 -3.92 4.45
C GLN A 6 13.08 -2.68 3.76
N SER A 7 14.14 -2.88 2.97
CA SER A 7 14.76 -1.79 2.21
C SER A 7 13.79 -1.16 1.21
N ALA A 8 13.04 -1.99 0.47
CA ALA A 8 12.02 -1.50 -0.47
C ALA A 8 10.89 -0.78 0.26
N LEU A 9 10.46 -1.30 1.41
CA LEU A 9 9.43 -0.66 2.23
C LEU A 9 9.89 0.73 2.68
N TYR A 10 11.10 0.84 3.20
CA TYR A 10 11.63 2.12 3.64
C TYR A 10 11.80 3.11 2.48
N ALA A 11 12.22 2.62 1.30
CA ALA A 11 12.30 3.45 0.11
C ALA A 11 10.91 4.00 -0.27
N LEU A 12 9.89 3.16 -0.21
CA LEU A 12 8.50 3.58 -0.47
C LEU A 12 8.07 4.66 0.52
N LEU A 13 8.32 4.45 1.81
CA LEU A 13 7.91 5.40 2.84
C LEU A 13 8.60 6.76 2.70
N ASP A 14 9.87 6.76 2.30
CA ASP A 14 10.58 8.00 2.03
C ASP A 14 9.97 8.75 0.85
N ARG A 15 9.61 8.06 -0.21
CA ARG A 15 9.01 8.68 -1.40
C ARG A 15 7.60 9.19 -1.12
N VAL A 16 6.82 8.45 -0.36
CA VAL A 16 5.48 8.87 0.06
C VAL A 16 5.58 10.14 0.90
N ARG A 17 6.52 10.20 1.82
CA ARG A 17 6.73 11.36 2.67
C ARG A 17 7.02 12.62 1.84
N LEU A 18 7.82 12.49 0.79
CA LEU A 18 8.11 13.61 -0.11
C LEU A 18 6.85 14.10 -0.82
N HIS A 19 6.01 13.19 -1.29
CA HIS A 19 4.73 13.55 -1.90
C HIS A 19 3.81 14.23 -0.91
N GLU A 20 3.72 13.72 0.31
CA GLU A 20 2.87 14.30 1.34
C GLU A 20 3.31 15.72 1.71
N THR A 21 4.60 16.01 1.70
CA THR A 21 5.11 17.34 1.99
C THR A 21 4.61 18.35 0.98
N ILE A 22 4.52 17.95 -0.30
CA ILE A 22 4.02 18.83 -1.37
C ILE A 22 2.53 19.09 -1.21
N TYR A 23 1.74 18.10 -0.81
CA TYR A 23 0.28 18.17 -0.76
C TYR A 23 -0.28 18.44 0.63
N LYS A 24 0.56 18.56 1.63
CA LYS A 24 0.14 18.65 3.04
C LYS A 24 -0.75 19.85 3.33
N GLN A 25 -0.73 20.87 2.48
CA GLN A 25 -1.53 22.07 2.66
C GLN A 25 -2.98 21.91 2.17
N ALA A 26 -3.31 20.81 1.55
CA ALA A 26 -4.63 20.61 0.97
C ALA A 26 -5.69 20.15 1.98
N GLY A 27 -5.34 20.01 3.26
CA GLY A 27 -6.30 19.65 4.31
C GLY A 27 -6.38 18.16 4.56
N ALA A 28 -7.47 17.73 5.20
CA ALA A 28 -7.64 16.33 5.60
C ALA A 28 -8.09 15.46 4.42
N VAL A 29 -7.14 15.05 3.59
CA VAL A 29 -7.41 14.16 2.46
C VAL A 29 -6.71 12.82 2.67
N HIS A 30 -7.21 11.79 1.99
CA HIS A 30 -6.59 10.47 1.97
C HIS A 30 -5.67 10.36 0.77
N GLY A 31 -4.44 9.91 1.00
CA GLY A 31 -3.49 9.64 -0.05
C GLY A 31 -3.37 8.16 -0.29
N CYS A 32 -3.37 7.76 -1.56
CA CYS A 32 -3.12 6.40 -1.97
C CYS A 32 -2.04 6.40 -3.04
N ALA A 33 -1.21 5.39 -3.05
CA ALA A 33 -0.14 5.27 -4.03
C ALA A 33 -0.04 3.84 -4.55
N LEU A 34 0.28 3.74 -5.83
CA LEU A 34 0.71 2.48 -6.43
C LEU A 34 2.21 2.59 -6.66
N ALA A 35 2.95 1.60 -6.17
CA ALA A 35 4.41 1.62 -6.24
C ALA A 35 4.96 0.31 -6.77
N THR A 36 6.17 0.36 -7.32
CA THR A 36 6.88 -0.83 -7.76
C THR A 36 7.53 -1.53 -6.58
N ASN A 37 7.83 -2.81 -6.78
CA ASN A 37 8.62 -3.61 -5.85
C ASN A 37 9.86 -4.09 -6.62
N GLU A 38 10.97 -3.37 -6.48
CA GLU A 38 12.16 -3.57 -7.30
C GLU A 38 13.32 -4.17 -6.51
N GLY A 39 13.05 -5.14 -5.65
CA GLY A 39 14.06 -5.76 -4.81
C GLY A 39 14.35 -4.90 -3.59
N ASP A 40 15.35 -4.05 -3.65
CA ASP A 40 15.73 -3.21 -2.50
C ASP A 40 15.19 -1.79 -2.59
N THR A 41 14.43 -1.46 -3.62
CA THR A 41 13.88 -0.12 -3.80
C THR A 41 12.46 -0.18 -4.31
N SER A 42 11.78 0.97 -4.30
CA SER A 42 10.41 1.12 -4.75
C SER A 42 10.25 2.51 -5.37
N GLN A 43 9.51 2.58 -6.47
CA GLN A 43 9.19 3.84 -7.14
C GLN A 43 7.69 4.05 -7.12
N ILE A 44 7.24 5.28 -6.87
CA ILE A 44 5.81 5.60 -6.94
C ILE A 44 5.42 5.79 -8.41
N LEU A 45 4.46 5.00 -8.86
CA LEU A 45 3.90 5.09 -10.20
C LEU A 45 2.72 6.04 -10.26
N MET A 46 1.90 6.04 -9.21
CA MET A 46 0.71 6.89 -9.11
C MET A 46 0.55 7.33 -7.66
N PHE A 47 0.18 8.59 -7.47
CA PHE A 47 -0.19 9.10 -6.16
C PHE A 47 -1.47 9.89 -6.32
N VAL A 48 -2.52 9.47 -5.62
CA VAL A 48 -3.85 10.08 -5.72
C VAL A 48 -4.30 10.53 -4.34
N GLU A 49 -4.72 11.79 -4.25
CA GLU A 49 -5.34 12.32 -3.05
C GLU A 49 -6.81 12.61 -3.30
N ASP A 50 -7.65 12.24 -2.34
CA ASP A 50 -9.08 12.49 -2.42
C ASP A 50 -9.64 12.57 -1.00
N VAL A 51 -10.72 13.33 -0.84
CA VAL A 51 -11.43 13.39 0.44
C VAL A 51 -12.05 12.05 0.79
N GLY A 52 -12.36 11.21 -0.21
CA GLY A 52 -12.86 9.85 -0.02
C GLY A 52 -11.81 8.82 -0.39
N ARG A 53 -11.38 7.99 0.57
CA ARG A 53 -10.36 6.97 0.31
C ARG A 53 -10.78 5.97 -0.77
N HIS A 54 -12.08 5.68 -0.87
CA HIS A 54 -12.58 4.76 -1.88
C HIS A 54 -12.42 5.32 -3.29
N ASN A 55 -12.61 6.64 -3.45
CA ASN A 55 -12.40 7.30 -4.74
C ASN A 55 -10.93 7.23 -5.15
N ALA A 56 -10.00 7.42 -4.22
CA ALA A 56 -8.58 7.33 -4.51
C ALA A 56 -8.19 5.92 -4.95
N VAL A 57 -8.69 4.89 -4.28
CA VAL A 57 -8.42 3.49 -4.66
C VAL A 57 -9.00 3.19 -6.03
N ASP A 58 -10.24 3.61 -6.29
CA ASP A 58 -10.89 3.34 -7.57
C ASP A 58 -10.17 4.05 -8.73
N ALA A 59 -9.66 5.25 -8.49
CA ALA A 59 -8.88 5.97 -9.49
C ALA A 59 -7.61 5.20 -9.87
N ILE A 60 -6.91 4.63 -8.88
CA ILE A 60 -5.72 3.83 -9.13
C ILE A 60 -6.08 2.54 -9.86
N ALA A 61 -7.14 1.85 -9.43
CA ALA A 61 -7.59 0.62 -10.07
C ALA A 61 -7.96 0.86 -11.54
N GLY A 62 -8.69 1.95 -11.82
CA GLY A 62 -9.06 2.32 -13.18
C GLY A 62 -7.84 2.62 -14.03
N ARG A 63 -6.85 3.32 -13.49
CA ARG A 63 -5.63 3.65 -14.21
C ARG A 63 -4.81 2.41 -14.51
N MET A 64 -4.71 1.48 -13.55
CA MET A 64 -4.04 0.20 -13.78
C MET A 64 -4.68 -0.56 -14.93
N TRP A 65 -6.01 -0.57 -14.97
CA TRP A 65 -6.74 -1.27 -16.02
C TRP A 65 -6.49 -0.62 -17.38
N LEU A 66 -6.56 0.72 -17.47
CA LEU A 66 -6.30 1.45 -18.71
C LEU A 66 -4.87 1.28 -19.21
N ASP A 67 -3.91 1.31 -18.31
CA ASP A 67 -2.48 1.22 -18.67
C ASP A 67 -1.99 -0.23 -18.72
N ARG A 68 -2.87 -1.20 -18.47
CA ARG A 68 -2.56 -2.65 -18.48
C ARG A 68 -1.43 -2.99 -17.52
N LEU A 69 -1.45 -2.40 -16.32
CA LEU A 69 -0.46 -2.68 -15.30
C LEU A 69 -0.85 -3.92 -14.51
N ASP A 70 0.11 -4.83 -14.34
CA ASP A 70 -0.06 -6.02 -13.51
C ASP A 70 0.17 -5.66 -12.05
N GLY A 71 -0.71 -6.09 -11.17
CA GLY A 71 -0.59 -5.84 -9.74
C GLY A 71 0.36 -6.78 -9.01
N ALA A 72 0.73 -7.92 -9.61
CA ALA A 72 1.46 -8.97 -8.91
C ALA A 72 2.84 -8.54 -8.38
N ASP A 73 3.45 -7.53 -8.99
CA ASP A 73 4.75 -6.99 -8.57
C ASP A 73 4.63 -5.56 -8.04
N LYS A 74 3.47 -5.21 -7.52
CA LYS A 74 3.21 -3.84 -7.04
C LYS A 74 2.94 -3.82 -5.54
N ILE A 75 3.07 -2.62 -4.97
CA ILE A 75 2.72 -2.33 -3.59
C ILE A 75 1.66 -1.24 -3.62
N PHE A 76 0.61 -1.42 -2.81
CA PHE A 76 -0.41 -0.39 -2.63
C PHE A 76 -0.23 0.25 -1.26
N TYR A 77 -0.14 1.58 -1.23
CA TYR A 77 0.00 2.37 -0.01
C TYR A 77 -1.22 3.24 0.20
N THR A 78 -1.65 3.38 1.44
CA THR A 78 -2.75 4.29 1.80
C THR A 78 -2.47 4.97 3.14
N THR A 79 -2.97 6.18 3.32
CA THR A 79 -2.95 6.85 4.62
C THR A 79 -4.12 6.42 5.50
N GLY A 80 -5.15 5.81 4.90
CA GLY A 80 -6.33 5.33 5.62
C GLY A 80 -6.13 3.96 6.25
N ARG A 81 -7.08 3.57 7.10
CA ARG A 81 -7.03 2.25 7.74
C ARG A 81 -7.22 1.14 6.72
N LEU A 82 -6.65 -0.02 7.04
CA LEU A 82 -6.78 -1.23 6.22
C LEU A 82 -8.08 -1.93 6.58
N THR A 83 -9.15 -1.53 5.91
CA THR A 83 -10.49 -2.09 6.09
C THR A 83 -10.69 -3.32 5.20
N SER A 84 -11.78 -4.06 5.45
CA SER A 84 -12.15 -5.18 4.59
C SER A 84 -12.32 -4.76 3.14
N GLU A 85 -12.93 -3.61 2.88
CA GLU A 85 -13.11 -3.11 1.52
C GLU A 85 -11.78 -2.83 0.83
N MET A 86 -10.83 -2.24 1.57
CA MET A 86 -9.49 -1.95 1.04
C MET A 86 -8.77 -3.25 0.67
N VAL A 87 -8.86 -4.26 1.54
CA VAL A 87 -8.23 -5.57 1.29
C VAL A 87 -8.84 -6.24 0.06
N ILE A 88 -10.19 -6.22 -0.04
CA ILE A 88 -10.88 -6.81 -1.18
C ILE A 88 -10.47 -6.13 -2.48
N LYS A 89 -10.40 -4.80 -2.50
CA LYS A 89 -9.98 -4.07 -3.69
C LYS A 89 -8.54 -4.37 -4.08
N ALA A 90 -7.63 -4.46 -3.12
CA ALA A 90 -6.25 -4.84 -3.40
C ALA A 90 -6.18 -6.25 -4.00
N ALA A 91 -6.97 -7.18 -3.47
CA ALA A 91 -7.05 -8.53 -4.01
C ALA A 91 -7.57 -8.54 -5.45
N GLN A 92 -8.58 -7.73 -5.75
CA GLN A 92 -9.13 -7.61 -7.10
C GLN A 92 -8.11 -7.03 -8.08
N MET A 93 -7.25 -6.12 -7.61
CA MET A 93 -6.17 -5.57 -8.43
C MET A 93 -4.98 -6.53 -8.57
N GLY A 94 -5.00 -7.64 -7.85
CA GLY A 94 -3.91 -8.61 -7.87
C GLY A 94 -2.67 -8.17 -7.11
N ILE A 95 -2.79 -7.20 -6.21
CA ILE A 95 -1.64 -6.64 -5.48
C ILE A 95 -1.39 -7.45 -4.21
N PRO A 96 -0.18 -8.00 -4.01
CA PRO A 96 0.12 -8.83 -2.85
C PRO A 96 0.52 -8.06 -1.59
N PHE A 97 0.90 -6.79 -1.70
CA PHE A 97 1.42 -6.01 -0.58
C PHE A 97 0.58 -4.76 -0.36
N LEU A 98 0.04 -4.63 0.84
CA LEU A 98 -0.81 -3.53 1.23
C LEU A 98 -0.18 -2.84 2.44
N VAL A 99 0.16 -1.57 2.30
CA VAL A 99 0.89 -0.79 3.31
C VAL A 99 0.05 0.42 3.73
N SER A 100 -0.05 0.66 5.03
CA SER A 100 -0.76 1.82 5.54
C SER A 100 0.02 2.53 6.64
N ARG A 101 -0.14 3.84 6.70
CA ARG A 101 0.34 4.64 7.82
C ARG A 101 -0.54 4.46 9.06
N SER A 102 -1.76 4.01 8.88
CA SER A 102 -2.73 3.80 9.96
C SER A 102 -2.80 2.34 10.39
N GLY A 103 -3.78 2.00 11.19
CA GLY A 103 -4.01 0.63 11.63
C GLY A 103 -4.92 -0.14 10.69
N LEU A 104 -5.54 -1.18 11.22
CA LEU A 104 -6.42 -2.07 10.47
C LEU A 104 -7.71 -2.31 11.25
N THR A 105 -8.71 -2.83 10.55
CA THR A 105 -9.93 -3.32 11.19
C THR A 105 -9.83 -4.84 11.38
N GLN A 106 -10.64 -5.37 12.29
CA GLN A 106 -10.70 -6.83 12.52
C GLN A 106 -11.07 -7.57 11.24
N MET A 107 -12.08 -7.09 10.52
CA MET A 107 -12.51 -7.73 9.29
C MET A 107 -11.44 -7.65 8.19
N GLY A 108 -10.72 -6.53 8.11
CA GLY A 108 -9.61 -6.40 7.18
C GLY A 108 -8.53 -7.43 7.45
N PHE A 109 -8.19 -7.62 8.72
CA PHE A 109 -7.21 -8.62 9.13
C PHE A 109 -7.64 -10.04 8.72
N GLU A 110 -8.89 -10.39 9.01
CA GLU A 110 -9.40 -11.74 8.71
C GLU A 110 -9.41 -12.02 7.20
N ILE A 111 -9.85 -11.05 6.41
CA ILE A 111 -9.90 -11.22 4.95
C ILE A 111 -8.50 -11.31 4.36
N ALA A 112 -7.56 -10.48 4.84
CA ALA A 112 -6.19 -10.53 4.35
C ALA A 112 -5.55 -11.89 4.57
N GLN A 113 -5.82 -12.51 5.71
CA GLN A 113 -5.33 -13.86 5.97
C GLN A 113 -5.93 -14.88 5.00
N LYS A 114 -7.22 -14.75 4.69
CA LYS A 114 -7.91 -15.67 3.78
C LYS A 114 -7.43 -15.55 2.35
N VAL A 115 -7.20 -14.33 1.87
CA VAL A 115 -6.79 -14.09 0.48
C VAL A 115 -5.28 -14.09 0.29
N GLY A 116 -4.51 -14.15 1.37
CA GLY A 116 -3.06 -14.25 1.29
C GLY A 116 -2.32 -12.95 1.00
N ILE A 117 -2.91 -11.81 1.35
CA ILE A 117 -2.28 -10.50 1.19
C ILE A 117 -1.37 -10.23 2.38
N THR A 118 -0.19 -9.68 2.11
CA THR A 118 0.73 -9.20 3.15
C THR A 118 0.33 -7.78 3.52
N MET A 119 -0.06 -7.57 4.78
CA MET A 119 -0.45 -6.25 5.29
C MET A 119 0.56 -5.71 6.28
N ILE A 120 0.97 -4.47 6.06
CA ILE A 120 1.87 -3.74 6.93
C ILE A 120 1.19 -2.43 7.31
N GLY A 121 1.07 -2.18 8.61
CA GLY A 121 0.43 -0.97 9.12
C GLY A 121 1.36 -0.16 9.98
N ARG A 122 0.86 1.01 10.40
CA ARG A 122 1.64 1.96 11.21
C ARG A 122 2.97 2.30 10.57
N ALA A 123 3.02 2.31 9.23
CA ALA A 123 4.25 2.45 8.47
C ALA A 123 4.59 3.95 8.31
N THR A 124 5.55 4.43 9.09
CA THR A 124 6.06 5.80 9.00
C THR A 124 7.57 5.78 9.21
N ASN A 125 8.30 6.52 8.39
CA ASN A 125 9.76 6.58 8.46
C ASN A 125 10.37 5.18 8.48
N LYS A 126 10.96 4.76 9.60
CA LYS A 126 11.56 3.44 9.77
C LYS A 126 10.82 2.61 10.81
N HIS A 127 9.51 2.83 10.94
CA HIS A 127 8.65 2.08 11.86
C HIS A 127 7.54 1.42 11.06
N TYR A 128 7.19 0.21 11.44
CA TYR A 128 6.08 -0.52 10.82
C TYR A 128 5.66 -1.69 11.70
N LEU A 129 4.45 -2.19 11.47
CA LEU A 129 3.95 -3.42 12.08
C LEU A 129 3.52 -4.36 10.96
N LEU A 130 4.05 -5.56 10.98
CA LEU A 130 3.69 -6.60 10.02
C LEU A 130 2.48 -7.35 10.57
N PHE A 131 1.32 -7.19 9.94
CA PHE A 131 0.08 -7.78 10.42
C PHE A 131 -0.18 -9.16 9.85
N THR A 132 0.02 -9.36 8.55
CA THR A 132 -0.25 -10.62 7.86
C THR A 132 0.82 -10.89 6.82
N GLY A 133 0.93 -12.16 6.39
CA GLY A 133 1.76 -12.53 5.26
C GLY A 133 3.26 -12.43 5.48
N GLY A 134 3.72 -12.71 6.69
CA GLY A 134 5.14 -12.58 7.04
C GLY A 134 6.08 -13.41 6.19
N ALA A 135 5.58 -14.49 5.59
CA ALA A 135 6.41 -15.34 4.73
C ALA A 135 6.93 -14.61 3.49
N ARG A 136 6.27 -13.55 3.06
CA ARG A 136 6.67 -12.76 1.89
C ARG A 136 7.47 -11.51 2.25
N PHE A 137 7.70 -11.27 3.52
CA PHE A 137 8.43 -10.07 3.97
C PHE A 137 9.81 -10.46 4.46
N ARG A 138 10.82 -9.68 4.07
CA ARG A 138 12.23 -9.91 4.44
C ARG A 138 12.74 -8.69 5.19
N SER A 139 12.93 -8.84 6.51
CA SER A 139 13.55 -7.81 7.31
C SER A 139 15.06 -7.76 7.06
N ALA A 140 15.69 -6.66 7.52
CA ALA A 140 17.12 -6.46 7.30
C ALA A 140 18.02 -7.28 8.22
N ILE A 141 17.43 -8.04 9.15
CA ILE A 141 18.19 -8.85 10.11
C ILE A 141 18.33 -10.28 9.64
#